data_a24c6c434a988299f8a850542dd3ea5d
#
_entry.id   a24c6c434a988299f8a850542dd3ea5d
#
_cell.length_a   1.000
_cell.length_b   1.000
_cell.length_c   1.000
_cell.angle_alpha   90.00
_cell.angle_beta   90.00
_cell.angle_gamma   90.00
#
_symmetry.space_group_name_H-M   'P 1'
#
loop_
_entity.id
_entity.type
_entity.pdbx_description
1 polymer ?
#
loop_
_entity_poly.entity_id
_entity_poly.type
_entity_poly.pdbx_seq_one_letter_code
_entity_poly.pdbx_strand_id
1 'polypeptide(L)'
;MITEISRQHALELFAPYKGLVNKLNKMKSDYVCIDVCSKQALKSREQNNLFHSLLQCFWESGCSSFNDYDELRTYYKRVAGLVKPAGKYLKEQSWADATKQNAKTAIDMCIRDMDLSGVLGSSLGQKYEEILKGINEFWEGK
;
A
#
# COMPACT_ATOMS: atom_id res chain seq x y z
N MET A 1 -23.91 -2.92 4.00
CA MET A 1 -25.32 -2.92 3.55
C MET A 1 -25.34 -2.62 2.05
N ILE A 2 -25.94 -3.49 1.29
CA ILE A 2 -26.06 -3.34 -0.17
C ILE A 2 -27.44 -2.75 -0.48
N THR A 3 -27.44 -1.68 -1.25
CA THR A 3 -28.68 -1.01 -1.67
C THR A 3 -28.78 -1.04 -3.19
N GLU A 4 -29.92 -1.48 -3.70
CA GLU A 4 -30.21 -1.45 -5.13
C GLU A 4 -30.92 -0.16 -5.49
N ILE A 5 -30.39 0.54 -6.49
CA ILE A 5 -31.01 1.76 -7.03
C ILE A 5 -30.97 1.71 -8.55
N SER A 6 -31.84 2.51 -9.21
CA SER A 6 -31.77 2.62 -10.66
C SER A 6 -30.45 3.27 -11.09
N ARG A 7 -29.92 2.84 -12.24
CA ARG A 7 -28.71 3.43 -12.80
C ARG A 7 -28.86 4.94 -13.02
N GLN A 8 -30.04 5.38 -13.47
CA GLN A 8 -30.33 6.80 -13.69
C GLN A 8 -30.23 7.59 -12.38
N HIS A 9 -30.77 7.05 -11.29
CA HIS A 9 -30.67 7.68 -9.98
C HIS A 9 -29.23 7.73 -9.47
N ALA A 10 -28.46 6.65 -9.69
CA ALA A 10 -27.05 6.62 -9.35
C ALA A 10 -26.25 7.67 -10.12
N LEU A 11 -26.51 7.83 -11.43
CA LEU A 11 -25.88 8.87 -12.24
C LEU A 11 -26.15 10.28 -11.71
N GLU A 12 -27.38 10.54 -11.26
CA GLU A 12 -27.73 11.82 -10.66
C GLU A 12 -27.02 12.05 -9.32
N LEU A 13 -27.00 11.05 -8.45
CA LEU A 13 -26.36 11.14 -7.14
C LEU A 13 -24.85 11.33 -7.22
N PHE A 14 -24.18 10.67 -8.16
CA PHE A 14 -22.74 10.63 -8.27
C PHE A 14 -22.20 11.50 -9.41
N ALA A 15 -23.00 12.40 -9.95
CA ALA A 15 -22.61 13.28 -11.05
C ALA A 15 -21.28 14.02 -10.85
N PRO A 16 -20.91 14.49 -9.63
CA PRO A 16 -19.61 15.14 -9.40
C PRO A 16 -18.41 14.21 -9.52
N TYR A 17 -18.61 12.90 -9.50
CA TYR A 17 -17.53 11.90 -9.47
C TYR A 17 -17.37 11.27 -10.85
N LYS A 18 -16.54 11.89 -11.70
CA LYS A 18 -16.36 11.49 -13.10
C LYS A 18 -15.98 10.02 -13.32
N GLY A 19 -15.09 9.49 -12.49
CA GLY A 19 -14.67 8.08 -12.59
C GLY A 19 -15.82 7.11 -12.34
N LEU A 20 -16.65 7.40 -11.35
CA LEU A 20 -17.82 6.60 -11.02
C LEU A 20 -18.91 6.72 -12.11
N VAL A 21 -19.13 7.92 -12.63
CA VAL A 21 -20.07 8.17 -13.73
C VAL A 21 -19.66 7.37 -14.97
N ASN A 22 -18.36 7.35 -15.31
CA ASN A 22 -17.87 6.56 -16.43
C ASN A 22 -18.13 5.06 -16.25
N LYS A 23 -17.95 4.54 -15.05
CA LYS A 23 -18.27 3.14 -14.71
C LYS A 23 -19.77 2.86 -14.88
N LEU A 24 -20.62 3.74 -14.34
CA LEU A 24 -22.07 3.59 -14.44
C LEU A 24 -22.54 3.61 -15.88
N ASN A 25 -21.97 4.48 -16.72
CA ASN A 25 -22.30 4.56 -18.15
C ASN A 25 -21.93 3.30 -18.93
N LYS A 26 -20.91 2.56 -18.47
CA LYS A 26 -20.49 1.30 -19.09
C LYS A 26 -21.35 0.11 -18.67
N MET A 27 -22.12 0.24 -17.61
CA MET A 27 -23.02 -0.83 -17.15
C MET A 27 -24.23 -0.93 -18.07
N LYS A 28 -24.63 -2.16 -18.38
CA LYS A 28 -25.78 -2.42 -19.25
C LYS A 28 -27.07 -2.61 -18.47
N SER A 29 -27.00 -2.80 -17.17
CA SER A 29 -28.17 -3.00 -16.31
C SER A 29 -28.85 -1.67 -15.98
N ASP A 30 -30.18 -1.70 -15.90
CA ASP A 30 -30.98 -0.53 -15.48
C ASP A 30 -30.91 -0.28 -13.97
N TYR A 31 -30.43 -1.25 -13.21
CA TYR A 31 -30.26 -1.17 -11.76
C TYR A 31 -28.81 -1.49 -11.37
N VAL A 32 -28.34 -0.82 -10.35
CA VAL A 32 -27.01 -1.01 -9.81
C VAL A 32 -27.07 -1.24 -8.30
N CYS A 33 -26.14 -2.03 -7.78
CA CYS A 33 -26.00 -2.24 -6.35
C CYS A 33 -24.91 -1.34 -5.81
N ILE A 34 -25.20 -0.64 -4.72
CA ILE A 34 -24.25 0.22 -4.02
C ILE A 34 -24.03 -0.37 -2.64
N ASP A 35 -22.77 -0.66 -2.32
CA ASP A 35 -22.36 -1.12 -1.00
C ASP A 35 -21.69 0.04 -0.26
N VAL A 36 -22.31 0.45 0.84
CA VAL A 36 -21.75 1.47 1.72
C VAL A 36 -21.03 0.76 2.85
N CYS A 37 -19.70 0.82 2.79
CA CYS A 37 -18.84 0.22 3.79
C CYS A 37 -17.82 1.22 4.30
N SER A 38 -17.37 1.02 5.54
CA SER A 38 -16.22 1.74 6.06
C SER A 38 -14.97 1.17 5.41
N LYS A 39 -14.34 1.94 4.54
CA LYS A 39 -13.13 1.53 3.85
C LYS A 39 -11.91 2.12 4.53
N GLN A 40 -10.90 1.29 4.76
CA GLN A 40 -9.63 1.77 5.27
C GLN A 40 -9.00 2.73 4.24
N ALA A 41 -8.42 3.81 4.76
CA ALA A 41 -7.72 4.77 3.90
C ALA A 41 -6.52 4.11 3.22
N LEU A 42 -6.32 4.45 1.95
CA LEU A 42 -5.12 4.04 1.22
C LEU A 42 -3.87 4.67 1.84
N LYS A 43 -2.73 4.03 1.62
CA LYS A 43 -1.45 4.55 2.09
C LYS A 43 -1.22 5.97 1.59
N SER A 44 -0.54 6.77 2.40
CA SER A 44 -0.16 8.11 2.01
C SER A 44 1.01 8.09 1.02
N ARG A 45 1.20 9.22 0.32
CA ARG A 45 2.35 9.41 -0.56
C ARG A 45 3.67 9.32 0.22
N GLU A 46 3.70 9.88 1.40
CA GLU A 46 4.85 9.86 2.30
C GLU A 46 5.20 8.43 2.72
N GLN A 47 4.20 7.62 3.07
CA GLN A 47 4.41 6.21 3.39
C GLN A 47 4.95 5.44 2.19
N ASN A 48 4.41 5.68 1.01
CA ASN A 48 4.88 5.05 -0.22
C ASN A 48 6.34 5.39 -0.49
N ASN A 49 6.70 6.66 -0.41
CA ASN A 49 8.06 7.13 -0.65
C ASN A 49 9.03 6.56 0.39
N LEU A 50 8.65 6.55 1.65
CA LEU A 50 9.47 6.00 2.72
C LEU A 50 9.72 4.51 2.53
N PHE A 51 8.68 3.74 2.19
CA PHE A 51 8.83 2.30 1.97
C PHE A 51 9.82 2.01 0.84
N HIS A 52 9.69 2.69 -0.29
CA HIS A 52 10.61 2.48 -1.42
C HIS A 52 12.03 2.91 -1.08
N SER A 53 12.21 3.99 -0.34
CA SER A 53 13.53 4.44 0.12
C SER A 53 14.18 3.43 1.06
N LEU A 54 13.41 2.86 1.98
CA LEU A 54 13.89 1.82 2.89
C LEU A 54 14.30 0.56 2.15
N LEU A 55 13.48 0.09 1.22
CA LEU A 55 13.80 -1.08 0.41
C LEU A 55 15.08 -0.88 -0.39
N GLN A 56 15.21 0.27 -1.03
CA GLN A 56 16.38 0.61 -1.83
C GLN A 56 17.64 0.63 -0.94
N CYS A 57 17.55 1.26 0.22
CA CYS A 57 18.65 1.31 1.18
C CYS A 57 19.04 -0.09 1.65
N PHE A 58 18.07 -0.90 2.02
CA PHE A 58 18.32 -2.26 2.48
C PHE A 58 18.97 -3.12 1.39
N TRP A 59 18.48 -3.00 0.17
CA TRP A 59 19.05 -3.70 -0.97
C TRP A 59 20.49 -3.27 -1.26
N GLU A 60 20.76 -1.98 -1.32
CA GLU A 60 22.08 -1.42 -1.60
C GLU A 60 23.10 -1.74 -0.51
N SER A 61 22.66 -1.95 0.73
CA SER A 61 23.56 -2.32 1.83
C SER A 61 24.20 -3.70 1.67
N GLY A 62 23.57 -4.57 0.87
CA GLY A 62 24.00 -5.96 0.74
C GLY A 62 23.71 -6.83 1.95
N CYS A 63 23.01 -6.30 2.95
CA CYS A 63 22.71 -7.03 4.20
C CYS A 63 21.42 -7.84 4.13
N SER A 64 20.62 -7.69 3.06
CA SER A 64 19.42 -8.50 2.87
C SER A 64 19.82 -9.92 2.43
N SER A 65 19.05 -10.91 2.85
CA SER A 65 19.27 -12.32 2.49
C SER A 65 18.56 -12.73 1.19
N PHE A 66 17.99 -11.77 0.47
CA PHE A 66 17.26 -12.04 -0.76
C PHE A 66 18.16 -11.97 -2.00
N ASN A 67 17.84 -12.78 -3.01
CA ASN A 67 18.65 -12.89 -4.22
C ASN A 67 18.45 -11.74 -5.19
N ASP A 68 17.27 -11.13 -5.19
CA ASP A 68 16.97 -9.96 -6.01
C ASP A 68 16.04 -8.98 -5.29
N TYR A 69 15.92 -7.79 -5.86
CA TYR A 69 15.12 -6.71 -5.29
C TYR A 69 13.64 -7.05 -5.25
N ASP A 70 13.13 -7.75 -6.25
CA ASP A 70 11.71 -8.14 -6.29
C ASP A 70 11.36 -9.12 -5.18
N GLU A 71 12.24 -10.06 -4.85
CA GLU A 71 12.04 -10.97 -3.72
C GLU A 71 11.96 -10.19 -2.40
N LEU A 72 12.84 -9.22 -2.20
CA LEU A 72 12.84 -8.36 -1.02
C LEU A 72 11.52 -7.60 -0.91
N ARG A 73 11.10 -6.96 -1.99
CA ARG A 73 9.86 -6.20 -2.04
C ARG A 73 8.64 -7.11 -1.78
N THR A 74 8.58 -8.24 -2.43
CA THR A 74 7.49 -9.22 -2.30
C THR A 74 7.38 -9.72 -0.87
N TYR A 75 8.49 -9.98 -0.22
CA TYR A 75 8.51 -10.41 1.18
C TYR A 75 7.77 -9.41 2.07
N TYR A 76 8.08 -8.12 1.98
CA TYR A 76 7.42 -7.10 2.81
C TYR A 76 5.96 -6.87 2.43
N LYS A 77 5.60 -7.04 1.18
CA LYS A 77 4.19 -7.02 0.76
C LYS A 77 3.40 -8.14 1.44
N ARG A 78 3.94 -9.34 1.49
CA ARG A 78 3.31 -10.48 2.15
C ARG A 78 3.20 -10.30 3.65
N VAL A 79 4.26 -9.83 4.28
CA VAL A 79 4.26 -9.53 5.71
C VAL A 79 3.20 -8.48 6.06
N ALA A 80 2.99 -7.52 5.17
CA ALA A 80 1.98 -6.48 5.33
C ALA A 80 0.54 -6.97 5.11
N GLY A 81 0.35 -8.20 4.65
CA GLY A 81 -0.97 -8.75 4.39
C GLY A 81 -1.53 -8.44 3.01
N LEU A 82 -0.69 -8.02 2.06
CA LEU A 82 -1.10 -7.75 0.68
C LEU A 82 -1.24 -9.05 -0.12
N VAL A 83 -2.12 -9.90 0.35
CA VAL A 83 -2.48 -11.16 -0.30
C VAL A 83 -3.99 -11.32 -0.24
N LYS A 84 -4.55 -12.00 -1.20
CA LYS A 84 -5.98 -12.32 -1.22
C LYS A 84 -6.19 -13.77 -1.65
N PRO A 85 -7.27 -14.44 -1.18
CA PRO A 85 -7.60 -15.78 -1.63
C PRO A 85 -7.88 -15.80 -3.14
N ALA A 86 -7.31 -16.81 -3.83
CA ALA A 86 -7.56 -17.08 -5.23
C ALA A 86 -7.66 -18.59 -5.40
N GLY A 87 -8.86 -19.16 -5.18
CA GLY A 87 -9.08 -20.59 -5.16
C GLY A 87 -8.31 -21.24 -3.99
N LYS A 88 -7.43 -22.20 -4.32
CA LYS A 88 -6.60 -22.90 -3.33
C LYS A 88 -5.33 -22.13 -2.95
N TYR A 89 -5.05 -21.01 -3.60
CA TYR A 89 -3.80 -20.29 -3.46
C TYR A 89 -4.05 -18.88 -2.93
N LEU A 90 -3.01 -18.27 -2.40
CA LEU A 90 -2.99 -16.83 -2.09
C LEU A 90 -2.35 -16.11 -3.26
N LYS A 91 -3.00 -15.05 -3.71
CA LYS A 91 -2.50 -14.18 -4.77
C LYS A 91 -2.04 -12.86 -4.18
N GLU A 92 -0.92 -12.36 -4.66
CA GLU A 92 -0.43 -11.04 -4.25
C GLU A 92 -1.34 -9.94 -4.77
N GLN A 93 -1.59 -8.94 -3.90
CA GLN A 93 -2.24 -7.71 -4.29
C GLN A 93 -1.19 -6.70 -4.74
N SER A 94 -1.60 -5.75 -5.60
CA SER A 94 -0.73 -4.66 -6.00
C SER A 94 -0.42 -3.75 -4.81
N TRP A 95 0.81 -3.24 -4.75
CA TRP A 95 1.17 -2.23 -3.75
C TRP A 95 0.31 -0.97 -3.86
N ALA A 96 -0.20 -0.66 -5.05
CA ALA A 96 -1.14 0.45 -5.24
C ALA A 96 -2.41 0.33 -4.39
N ASP A 97 -2.81 -0.90 -4.05
CA ASP A 97 -4.00 -1.18 -3.25
C ASP A 97 -3.72 -1.20 -1.74
N ALA A 98 -2.48 -0.96 -1.32
CA ALA A 98 -2.10 -1.00 0.08
C ALA A 98 -2.81 0.09 0.88
N THR A 99 -3.40 -0.29 2.01
CA THR A 99 -3.95 0.65 2.98
C THR A 99 -2.85 1.28 3.81
N LYS A 100 -3.18 2.33 4.59
CA LYS A 100 -2.24 2.92 5.55
C LYS A 100 -1.72 1.88 6.55
N GLN A 101 -2.58 0.96 6.97
CA GLN A 101 -2.20 -0.11 7.91
C GLN A 101 -1.24 -1.11 7.25
N ASN A 102 -1.49 -1.52 6.00
CA ASN A 102 -0.57 -2.37 5.27
C ASN A 102 0.81 -1.70 5.13
N ALA A 103 0.83 -0.44 4.72
CA ALA A 103 2.07 0.30 4.56
C ALA A 103 2.82 0.46 5.88
N LYS A 104 2.12 0.77 6.96
CA LYS A 104 2.72 0.86 8.30
C LYS A 104 3.38 -0.44 8.71
N THR A 105 2.70 -1.56 8.53
CA THR A 105 3.23 -2.89 8.86
C THR A 105 4.49 -3.19 8.04
N ALA A 106 4.46 -2.94 6.73
CA ALA A 106 5.62 -3.14 5.86
C ALA A 106 6.81 -2.28 6.29
N ILE A 107 6.56 -1.01 6.57
CA ILE A 107 7.60 -0.06 7.01
C ILE A 107 8.19 -0.49 8.36
N ASP A 108 7.34 -0.79 9.34
CA ASP A 108 7.77 -1.22 10.68
C ASP A 108 8.66 -2.45 10.61
N MET A 109 8.27 -3.45 9.83
CA MET A 109 9.02 -4.69 9.68
C MET A 109 10.34 -4.46 8.95
N CYS A 110 10.32 -3.62 7.91
CA CYS A 110 11.53 -3.28 7.18
C CYS A 110 12.56 -2.55 8.08
N ILE A 111 12.09 -1.57 8.85
CA ILE A 111 12.95 -0.85 9.81
C ILE A 111 13.54 -1.81 10.84
N ARG A 112 12.72 -2.70 11.38
CA ARG A 112 13.18 -3.70 12.36
C ARG A 112 14.26 -4.61 11.77
N ASP A 113 14.04 -5.11 10.56
CA ASP A 113 15.00 -6.02 9.93
C ASP A 113 16.29 -5.31 9.56
N MET A 114 16.21 -4.06 9.11
CA MET A 114 17.38 -3.23 8.84
C MET A 114 18.18 -2.96 10.11
N ASP A 115 17.51 -2.68 11.22
CA ASP A 115 18.15 -2.47 12.52
C ASP A 115 18.87 -3.75 12.99
N LEU A 116 18.19 -4.90 12.94
CA LEU A 116 18.76 -6.19 13.30
C LEU A 116 19.94 -6.59 12.42
N SER A 117 19.97 -6.17 11.17
CA SER A 117 21.06 -6.42 10.23
C SER A 117 22.20 -5.41 10.33
N GLY A 118 22.08 -4.40 11.21
CA GLY A 118 23.08 -3.37 11.40
C GLY A 118 23.10 -2.27 10.34
N VAL A 119 22.15 -2.27 9.41
CA VAL A 119 22.09 -1.30 8.31
C VAL A 119 21.87 0.12 8.83
N LEU A 120 20.98 0.29 9.79
CA LEU A 120 20.68 1.61 10.36
C LEU A 120 21.80 2.18 11.21
N GLY A 121 22.70 1.33 11.71
CA GLY A 121 23.89 1.75 12.44
C GLY A 121 25.07 2.07 11.55
N SER A 122 24.98 1.78 10.24
CA SER A 122 26.05 2.09 9.29
C SER A 122 25.86 3.49 8.72
N SER A 123 26.97 4.16 8.36
CA SER A 123 26.90 5.44 7.67
C SER A 123 26.66 5.21 6.18
N LEU A 124 25.49 5.58 5.70
CA LEU A 124 25.14 5.59 4.28
C LEU A 124 25.16 7.01 3.71
N GLY A 125 25.85 7.93 4.40
CA GLY A 125 25.96 9.31 3.98
C GLY A 125 24.62 10.06 4.02
N GLN A 126 24.46 11.00 3.09
CA GLN A 126 23.24 11.82 2.99
C GLN A 126 21.95 11.00 2.88
N LYS A 127 22.01 9.89 2.16
CA LYS A 127 20.86 9.02 1.94
C LYS A 127 20.36 8.41 3.24
N TYR A 128 21.26 8.03 4.13
CA TYR A 128 20.90 7.53 5.44
C TYR A 128 20.20 8.60 6.29
N GLU A 129 20.70 9.83 6.27
CA GLU A 129 20.09 10.93 7.00
C GLU A 129 18.68 11.24 6.54
N GLU A 130 18.45 11.25 5.23
CA GLU A 130 17.12 11.45 4.65
C GLU A 130 16.15 10.33 5.06
N ILE A 131 16.63 9.08 5.07
CA ILE A 131 15.84 7.94 5.49
C ILE A 131 15.51 8.04 6.96
N LEU A 132 16.46 8.39 7.80
CA LEU A 132 16.26 8.56 9.24
C LEU A 132 15.24 9.66 9.53
N LYS A 133 15.31 10.76 8.79
CA LYS A 133 14.32 11.83 8.88
C LYS A 133 12.91 11.33 8.52
N GLY A 134 12.79 10.56 7.44
CA GLY A 134 11.53 9.96 7.03
C GLY A 134 10.96 9.02 8.08
N ILE A 135 11.81 8.22 8.72
CA ILE A 135 11.43 7.33 9.82
C ILE A 135 10.89 8.14 11.00
N ASN A 136 11.58 9.19 11.40
CA ASN A 136 11.16 10.05 12.51
C ASN A 136 9.82 10.72 12.21
N GLU A 137 9.64 11.27 11.01
CA GLU A 137 8.38 11.86 10.59
C GLU A 137 7.24 10.82 10.58
N PHE A 138 7.52 9.61 10.15
CA PHE A 138 6.56 8.51 10.16
C PHE A 138 6.08 8.19 11.58
N TRP A 139 7.00 8.13 12.56
CA TRP A 139 6.66 7.84 13.95
C TRP A 139 5.95 9.01 14.63
N GLU A 140 6.33 10.26 14.31
CA GLU A 140 5.72 11.47 14.88
C GLU A 140 4.34 11.74 14.30
N GLY A 141 4.07 11.32 13.06
CA GLY A 141 2.81 11.56 12.36
C GLY A 141 1.65 10.66 12.79
N LYS A 142 1.78 9.97 13.90
CA LYS A 142 0.74 9.07 14.41
C LYS A 142 -0.31 9.79 15.24
#